data_e3b9d9b9198adabbbfa5d51f8884ef3b
#
_entry.id   e3b9d9b9198adabbbfa5d51f8884ef3b
#
_cell.length_a   1.000
_cell.length_b   1.000
_cell.length_c   1.000
_cell.angle_alpha   90.00
_cell.angle_beta   90.00
_cell.angle_gamma   90.00
#
_symmetry.space_group_name_H-M   'P 1'
#
loop_
_entity.id
_entity.type
_entity.pdbx_description
1 polymer ?
#
loop_
_entity_poly.entity_id
_entity_poly.type
_entity_poly.pdbx_seq_one_letter_code
_entity_poly.pdbx_strand_id
1 'polypeptide(L)'
;MFSENAKIVPLLVSVDARGGADLDSINMAGYHKATIIVMLGNAGNTTLLCSVGATEGAKTATLDYRYAAGGAAIGTAVAGSTSSCDVLAAWAVVSSGTVTVDWSNKMVVAEVSSPLMAGYSWLTF
;
A
#
# COMPACT_ATOMS: atom_id res chain seq x y z
N MET A 1 -2.86 19.95 -11.58
CA MET A 1 -1.63 19.90 -10.78
C MET A 1 -1.83 18.90 -9.65
N PHE A 2 -0.85 18.10 -9.30
CA PHE A 2 -1.03 17.01 -8.30
C PHE A 2 -1.49 17.52 -6.92
N SER A 3 -1.00 18.68 -6.50
CA SER A 3 -1.30 19.28 -5.20
C SER A 3 -2.71 19.87 -5.04
N GLU A 4 -3.45 20.06 -6.12
CA GLU A 4 -4.77 20.68 -6.06
C GLU A 4 -5.90 19.68 -5.81
N ASN A 5 -5.67 18.41 -6.20
CA ASN A 5 -6.68 17.35 -6.12
C ASN A 5 -6.20 16.12 -5.32
N ALA A 6 -5.03 16.17 -4.71
CA ALA A 6 -4.46 15.09 -3.96
C ALA A 6 -3.88 15.55 -2.62
N LYS A 7 -4.12 14.80 -1.57
CA LYS A 7 -3.47 14.95 -0.27
C LYS A 7 -2.39 13.89 -0.14
N ILE A 8 -1.18 14.29 0.20
CA ILE A 8 -0.08 13.38 0.53
C ILE A 8 -0.02 13.26 2.04
N VAL A 9 -0.13 12.03 2.54
CA VAL A 9 -0.08 11.73 3.97
C VAL A 9 1.06 10.74 4.20
N PRO A 10 2.09 11.08 4.98
CA PRO A 10 3.07 10.10 5.44
C PRO A 10 2.39 9.18 6.47
N LEU A 11 2.43 7.87 6.24
CA LEU A 11 1.75 6.89 7.08
C LEU A 11 2.68 6.20 8.07
N LEU A 12 3.96 6.13 7.78
CA LEU A 12 4.95 5.45 8.61
C LEU A 12 6.33 6.02 8.33
N VAL A 13 7.08 6.25 9.37
CA VAL A 13 8.53 6.45 9.27
C VAL A 13 9.24 5.10 9.10
N SER A 14 10.48 5.12 8.61
CA SER A 14 11.26 3.89 8.47
C SER A 14 11.40 3.16 9.81
N VAL A 15 10.85 1.95 9.89
CA VAL A 15 10.87 1.10 11.08
C VAL A 15 11.21 -0.34 10.71
N ASP A 16 11.68 -1.11 11.68
CA ASP A 16 11.78 -2.57 11.54
C ASP A 16 10.38 -3.19 11.75
N ALA A 17 9.75 -3.59 10.68
CA ALA A 17 8.39 -4.14 10.69
C ALA A 17 8.35 -5.67 10.88
N ARG A 18 9.43 -6.32 11.33
CA ARG A 18 9.48 -7.79 11.50
C ARG A 18 8.43 -8.33 12.47
N GLY A 19 7.99 -7.52 13.41
CA GLY A 19 6.90 -7.85 14.34
C GLY A 19 5.51 -7.40 13.87
N GLY A 20 5.40 -6.88 12.67
CA GLY A 20 4.24 -6.16 12.18
C GLY A 20 4.29 -4.68 12.56
N ALA A 21 3.75 -3.85 11.70
CA ALA A 21 3.57 -2.42 11.94
C ALA A 21 2.23 -1.99 11.36
N ASP A 22 1.46 -1.28 12.17
CA ASP A 22 0.29 -0.59 11.68
C ASP A 22 0.71 0.73 11.05
N LEU A 23 0.27 0.97 9.84
CA LEU A 23 0.39 2.28 9.22
C LEU A 23 -0.63 3.23 9.86
N ASP A 24 -0.34 4.52 9.84
CA ASP A 24 -1.31 5.51 10.26
C ASP A 24 -2.58 5.46 9.38
N SER A 25 -3.70 5.85 9.94
CA SER A 25 -4.99 5.78 9.25
C SER A 25 -5.19 6.99 8.36
N ILE A 26 -5.83 6.76 7.20
CA ILE A 26 -6.16 7.80 6.23
C ILE A 26 -7.64 8.11 6.33
N ASN A 27 -7.99 9.39 6.56
CA ASN A 27 -9.36 9.84 6.41
C ASN A 27 -9.69 10.02 4.92
N MET A 28 -10.59 9.17 4.43
CA MET A 28 -11.03 9.15 3.04
C MET A 28 -12.25 10.03 2.76
N ALA A 29 -12.78 10.75 3.76
CA ALA A 29 -13.91 11.64 3.55
C ALA A 29 -13.57 12.70 2.49
N GLY A 30 -14.33 12.73 1.41
CA GLY A 30 -14.12 13.63 0.28
C GLY A 30 -13.10 13.17 -0.76
N TYR A 31 -12.51 11.98 -0.60
CA TYR A 31 -11.59 11.40 -1.57
C TYR A 31 -12.19 10.14 -2.21
N HIS A 32 -11.94 9.96 -3.49
CA HIS A 32 -12.47 8.82 -4.26
C HIS A 32 -11.51 7.64 -4.34
N LYS A 33 -10.24 7.88 -4.12
CA LYS A 33 -9.19 6.86 -4.23
C LYS A 33 -8.02 7.19 -3.30
N ALA A 34 -7.46 6.16 -2.68
CA ALA A 34 -6.16 6.21 -2.04
C ALA A 34 -5.16 5.38 -2.85
N THR A 35 -3.96 5.91 -2.99
CA THR A 35 -2.80 5.19 -3.53
C THR A 35 -1.74 5.15 -2.45
N ILE A 36 -1.39 3.96 -2.02
CA ILE A 36 -0.41 3.71 -0.96
C ILE A 36 0.85 3.15 -1.60
N ILE A 37 1.98 3.80 -1.35
CA ILE A 37 3.28 3.36 -1.83
C ILE A 37 4.07 2.83 -0.64
N VAL A 38 4.47 1.56 -0.72
CA VAL A 38 5.26 0.88 0.30
C VAL A 38 6.63 0.55 -0.28
N MET A 39 7.67 0.99 0.40
CA MET A 39 9.05 0.66 0.07
C MET A 39 9.53 -0.37 1.10
N LEU A 40 9.78 -1.59 0.64
CA LEU A 40 10.17 -2.70 1.50
C LEU A 40 11.67 -2.95 1.41
N GLY A 41 12.28 -3.17 2.56
CA GLY A 41 13.65 -3.67 2.66
C GLY A 41 13.72 -5.20 2.48
N ASN A 42 14.79 -5.80 2.95
CA ASN A 42 14.97 -7.27 2.91
C ASN A 42 14.12 -7.93 4.01
N ALA A 43 12.82 -8.06 3.74
CA ALA A 43 11.83 -8.47 4.73
C ALA A 43 11.36 -9.93 4.57
N GLY A 44 11.68 -10.59 3.47
CA GLY A 44 11.07 -11.89 3.14
C GLY A 44 9.58 -11.75 2.84
N ASN A 45 8.78 -12.74 3.21
CA ASN A 45 7.33 -12.67 3.05
C ASN A 45 6.75 -11.54 3.90
N THR A 46 6.06 -10.64 3.23
CA THR A 46 5.39 -9.48 3.85
C THR A 46 3.89 -9.61 3.61
N THR A 47 3.11 -9.34 4.65
CA THR A 47 1.65 -9.30 4.57
C THR A 47 1.19 -7.86 4.55
N LEU A 48 0.39 -7.51 3.54
CA LEU A 48 -0.38 -6.26 3.52
C LEU A 48 -1.84 -6.58 3.85
N LEU A 49 -2.33 -5.97 4.92
CA LEU A 49 -3.72 -6.04 5.35
C LEU A 49 -4.35 -4.67 5.18
N CYS A 50 -5.46 -4.62 4.44
CA CYS A 50 -6.27 -3.41 4.30
C CYS A 50 -7.53 -3.50 5.15
N SER A 51 -7.74 -2.54 6.02
CA SER A 51 -8.88 -2.47 6.93
C SER A 51 -9.57 -1.11 6.85
N VAL A 52 -10.84 -1.10 7.20
CA VAL A 52 -11.65 0.13 7.29
C VAL A 52 -12.38 0.23 8.62
N GLY A 53 -12.66 1.45 9.03
CA GLY A 53 -13.39 1.74 10.26
C GLY A 53 -14.06 3.10 10.26
N ALA A 54 -14.92 3.33 11.25
CA ALA A 54 -15.66 4.58 11.43
C ALA A 54 -14.80 5.69 12.07
N THR A 55 -13.76 5.29 12.78
CA THR A 55 -12.84 6.20 13.49
C THR A 55 -11.40 5.85 13.15
N GLU A 56 -10.49 6.79 13.41
CA GLU A 56 -9.06 6.60 13.26
C GLU A 56 -8.57 5.35 14.02
N GLY A 57 -7.76 4.54 13.35
CA GLY A 57 -7.22 3.29 13.89
C GLY A 57 -8.21 2.13 14.00
N ALA A 58 -9.49 2.33 13.73
CA ALA A 58 -10.46 1.26 13.78
C ALA A 58 -10.30 0.30 12.60
N LYS A 59 -10.30 -0.99 12.88
CA LYS A 59 -10.18 -2.09 11.90
C LYS A 59 -11.45 -2.94 11.95
N THR A 60 -12.60 -2.33 11.61
CA THR A 60 -13.91 -2.95 11.75
C THR A 60 -14.15 -4.03 10.71
N ALA A 61 -13.66 -3.83 9.50
CA ALA A 61 -13.79 -4.77 8.40
C ALA A 61 -12.53 -4.75 7.52
N THR A 62 -12.27 -5.85 6.84
CA THR A 62 -11.25 -5.91 5.78
C THR A 62 -11.82 -5.38 4.47
N LEU A 63 -10.98 -4.82 3.64
CA LEU A 63 -11.37 -4.21 2.38
C LEU A 63 -10.60 -4.82 1.21
N ASP A 64 -11.32 -5.08 0.13
CA ASP A 64 -10.70 -5.48 -1.12
C ASP A 64 -9.90 -4.32 -1.72
N TYR A 65 -8.77 -4.63 -2.29
CA TYR A 65 -7.92 -3.66 -2.95
C TYR A 65 -7.16 -4.29 -4.11
N ARG A 66 -6.48 -3.49 -4.90
CA ARG A 66 -5.55 -3.98 -5.91
C ARG A 66 -4.14 -3.50 -5.62
N TYR A 67 -3.16 -4.29 -6.03
CA TYR A 67 -1.76 -3.92 -5.88
C TYR A 67 -0.95 -4.29 -7.12
N ALA A 68 0.19 -3.64 -7.25
CA ALA A 68 1.24 -4.00 -8.18
C ALA A 68 2.59 -3.81 -7.50
N ALA A 69 3.52 -4.71 -7.74
CA ALA A 69 4.88 -4.62 -7.22
C ALA A 69 5.86 -4.24 -8.32
N GLY A 70 6.99 -3.68 -7.97
CA GLY A 70 8.10 -3.45 -8.88
C GLY A 70 8.57 -4.77 -9.49
N GLY A 71 8.87 -4.78 -10.78
CA GLY A 71 9.29 -5.98 -11.52
C GLY A 71 10.64 -6.52 -11.06
N ALA A 72 11.51 -5.66 -10.49
CA ALA A 72 12.81 -6.03 -9.93
C ALA A 72 13.02 -5.41 -8.56
N ALA A 73 13.93 -5.98 -7.78
CA ALA A 73 14.31 -5.45 -6.47
C ALA A 73 15.11 -4.16 -6.62
N ILE A 74 14.81 -3.18 -5.74
CA ILE A 74 15.57 -1.94 -5.63
C ILE A 74 17.00 -2.28 -5.18
N GLY A 75 17.99 -1.63 -5.77
CA GLY A 75 19.39 -1.87 -5.45
C GLY A 75 20.03 -2.99 -6.27
N THR A 76 19.28 -3.80 -7.02
CA THR A 76 19.82 -4.71 -8.03
C THR A 76 20.01 -4.04 -9.39
N ALA A 77 19.50 -2.81 -9.53
CA ALA A 77 19.68 -2.01 -10.73
C ALA A 77 21.15 -1.60 -10.90
N VAL A 78 21.75 -2.03 -11.98
CA VAL A 78 23.09 -1.58 -12.39
C VAL A 78 22.92 -0.32 -13.23
N ALA A 79 23.78 0.67 -13.03
CA ALA A 79 23.78 1.89 -13.84
C ALA A 79 23.82 1.54 -15.34
N GLY A 80 22.89 2.10 -16.12
CA GLY A 80 22.73 1.79 -17.53
C GLY A 80 22.00 0.48 -17.84
N SER A 81 21.55 -0.25 -16.83
CA SER A 81 20.70 -1.44 -16.98
C SER A 81 19.25 -1.02 -17.27
N THR A 82 18.54 -1.85 -18.02
CA THR A 82 17.08 -1.75 -18.21
C THR A 82 16.33 -2.36 -17.04
N SER A 83 16.84 -2.22 -15.82
CA SER A 83 16.20 -2.73 -14.60
C SER A 83 14.78 -2.21 -14.49
N SER A 84 13.86 -3.09 -14.21
CA SER A 84 12.44 -2.80 -14.10
C SER A 84 11.98 -2.56 -12.65
N CYS A 85 12.88 -2.08 -11.78
CA CYS A 85 12.49 -1.77 -10.40
C CYS A 85 11.47 -0.63 -10.30
N ASP A 86 11.44 0.27 -11.28
CA ASP A 86 10.50 1.36 -11.46
C ASP A 86 9.29 1.00 -12.35
N VAL A 87 9.29 -0.19 -12.95
CA VAL A 87 8.18 -0.70 -13.75
C VAL A 87 7.34 -1.62 -12.88
N LEU A 88 6.07 -1.30 -12.74
CA LEU A 88 5.13 -2.14 -12.00
C LEU A 88 4.78 -3.39 -12.80
N ALA A 89 4.72 -4.53 -12.13
CA ALA A 89 4.15 -5.75 -12.66
C ALA A 89 2.62 -5.58 -12.90
N ALA A 90 1.99 -6.59 -13.46
CA ALA A 90 0.55 -6.60 -13.64
C ALA A 90 -0.19 -6.40 -12.30
N TRP A 91 -1.26 -5.62 -12.33
CA TRP A 91 -2.12 -5.42 -11.17
C TRP A 91 -2.83 -6.71 -10.76
N ALA A 92 -2.80 -7.01 -9.48
CA ALA A 92 -3.54 -8.11 -8.87
C ALA A 92 -4.62 -7.58 -7.94
N VAL A 93 -5.72 -8.28 -7.84
CA VAL A 93 -6.83 -7.97 -6.92
C VAL A 93 -6.71 -8.84 -5.68
N VAL A 94 -6.88 -8.23 -4.52
CA VAL A 94 -6.96 -8.89 -3.22
C VAL A 94 -8.41 -8.86 -2.76
N SER A 95 -9.06 -9.99 -2.70
CA SER A 95 -10.49 -10.11 -2.37
C SER A 95 -10.78 -10.51 -0.92
N SER A 96 -9.77 -10.53 -0.07
CA SER A 96 -9.90 -10.85 1.37
C SER A 96 -9.28 -9.79 2.28
N GLY A 97 -8.90 -8.66 1.69
CA GLY A 97 -8.20 -7.58 2.41
C GLY A 97 -6.75 -7.91 2.76
N THR A 98 -6.27 -9.12 2.51
CA THR A 98 -4.95 -9.58 2.93
C THR A 98 -4.23 -10.30 1.81
N VAL A 99 -2.98 -9.94 1.58
CA VAL A 99 -2.06 -10.65 0.68
C VAL A 99 -0.70 -10.81 1.34
N THR A 100 -0.09 -11.97 1.16
CA THR A 100 1.27 -12.28 1.68
C THR A 100 2.15 -12.73 0.52
N VAL A 101 3.20 -11.98 0.24
CA VAL A 101 4.15 -12.24 -0.85
C VAL A 101 5.55 -11.83 -0.42
N ASP A 102 6.57 -12.45 -0.98
CA ASP A 102 7.94 -11.96 -0.86
C ASP A 102 8.15 -10.75 -1.79
N TRP A 103 8.15 -9.58 -1.20
CA TRP A 103 8.46 -8.31 -1.87
C TRP A 103 9.78 -7.72 -1.41
N SER A 104 10.72 -8.55 -1.00
CA SER A 104 12.03 -8.10 -0.52
C SER A 104 12.67 -7.11 -1.49
N ASN A 105 13.05 -5.96 -0.95
CA ASN A 105 13.66 -4.84 -1.67
C ASN A 105 12.83 -4.32 -2.87
N LYS A 106 11.51 -4.47 -2.83
CA LYS A 106 10.62 -3.97 -3.89
C LYS A 106 9.77 -2.81 -3.41
N MET A 107 9.38 -1.98 -4.36
CA MET A 107 8.29 -1.05 -4.21
C MET A 107 6.96 -1.78 -4.47
N VAL A 108 5.99 -1.55 -3.62
CA VAL A 108 4.62 -2.04 -3.81
C VAL A 108 3.68 -0.85 -3.82
N VAL A 109 2.79 -0.82 -4.78
CA VAL A 109 1.74 0.19 -4.89
C VAL A 109 0.40 -0.50 -4.67
N ALA A 110 -0.35 -0.06 -3.67
CA ALA A 110 -1.71 -0.52 -3.43
C ALA A 110 -2.70 0.61 -3.73
N GLU A 111 -3.84 0.27 -4.29
CA GLU A 111 -4.92 1.21 -4.58
C GLU A 111 -6.24 0.73 -4.01
N VAL A 112 -6.91 1.65 -3.33
CA VAL A 112 -8.24 1.48 -2.74
C VAL A 112 -9.19 2.51 -3.32
N SER A 113 -10.36 2.08 -3.72
CA SER A 113 -11.43 2.96 -4.21
C SER A 113 -12.48 3.19 -3.11
N SER A 114 -12.87 4.43 -2.92
CA SER A 114 -13.84 4.84 -1.89
C SER A 114 -15.17 4.07 -1.93
N PRO A 115 -15.77 3.73 -3.08
CA PRO A 115 -16.99 2.94 -3.13
C PRO A 115 -16.91 1.58 -2.43
N LEU A 116 -15.71 1.02 -2.31
CA LEU A 116 -15.50 -0.27 -1.62
C LEU A 116 -15.53 -0.15 -0.09
N MET A 117 -15.46 1.06 0.45
CA MET A 117 -15.34 1.29 1.90
C MET A 117 -16.65 1.06 2.68
N ALA A 118 -17.74 0.70 2.02
CA ALA A 118 -19.03 0.33 2.65
C ALA A 118 -19.54 1.36 3.69
N GLY A 119 -19.31 2.65 3.45
CA GLY A 119 -19.73 3.74 4.33
C GLY A 119 -18.74 4.09 5.43
N TYR A 120 -17.64 3.39 5.57
CA TYR A 120 -16.57 3.77 6.49
C TYR A 120 -15.74 4.94 5.93
N SER A 121 -15.18 5.75 6.83
CA SER A 121 -14.40 6.94 6.45
C SER A 121 -12.90 6.77 6.62
N TRP A 122 -12.45 5.79 7.40
CA TRP A 122 -11.05 5.60 7.72
C TRP A 122 -10.50 4.31 7.12
N LEU A 123 -9.33 4.43 6.50
CA LEU A 123 -8.58 3.36 5.85
C LEU A 123 -7.28 3.14 6.62
N THR A 124 -6.95 1.88 6.95
CA THR A 124 -5.71 1.49 7.65
C THR A 124 -5.08 0.30 6.93
N PHE A 125 -3.76 0.36 6.69
CA PHE A 125 -2.93 -0.73 6.17
C PHE A 125 -2.01 -1.30 7.23
#